data_02f8b7c0773d7d2b8a4e76dc5f14fc88
#
_entry.id   02f8b7c0773d7d2b8a4e76dc5f14fc88
#
_cell.length_a   1.000
_cell.length_b   1.000
_cell.length_c   1.000
_cell.angle_alpha   90.00
_cell.angle_beta   90.00
_cell.angle_gamma   90.00
#
_symmetry.space_group_name_H-M   'P 1'
#
loop_
_entity.id
_entity.type
_entity.pdbx_description
1 polymer ?
#
loop_
_entity_poly.entity_id
_entity_poly.type
_entity_poly.pdbx_seq_one_letter_code
_entity_poly.pdbx_strand_id
1 'polypeptide(L)'
;MDAEVKIMHKLKKLILLILSISIASLYLMFSNSTEIEASSNDNNSINYLKLKNKSTFLSTIYSEKYQTRIHNQINKQKKLSNYTFQHPLLIRNPYGTNTTAVYMYFKTTEELQASYTIHCDNYADFSQTLNSNTLSGYTTEHEYLLIGAIPNQTNTITVTLTNKQGKVVDTLSWSYNAPSLQGGDQHLTVECDDSNTSSLSNGLYTVLGNDVTEDSEEQAYMRLYDNYGIIRSEIPIVSYRSHRILFENNTMYFSISSTKIVGMEQTGYVSKIYDTGNYKLHHDYIFDSNNNILVLASEKEVKTSEDKIIMIEKDSGNITELVDLIDLLPDYYSTTSMPDGAEDLDWMHINSLALVDKTSLIISSRETSTIIKLDNIYSNPTIDYMIGSDNFWQESGYDSLLLNKTNDFSMQTGQHCVTYVEDNSLPQGQYYLYLYNNNLAISTTRPDYDWKSDSNYSNTYYN
;
A
#
# COMPACT_ATOMS: atom_id res chain seq x y z
N MET A 1 -33.81 -41.22 51.70
CA MET A 1 -32.32 -41.30 51.68
C MET A 1 -31.75 -41.19 50.25
N ASP A 2 -32.27 -41.91 49.23
CA ASP A 2 -31.71 -41.82 47.85
C ASP A 2 -32.02 -40.52 47.09
N ALA A 3 -33.15 -39.87 47.34
CA ALA A 3 -33.49 -38.63 46.64
C ALA A 3 -32.71 -37.41 47.14
N GLU A 4 -32.40 -37.36 48.43
CA GLU A 4 -31.60 -36.25 49.02
C GLU A 4 -30.14 -36.33 48.62
N VAL A 5 -29.61 -37.55 48.52
CA VAL A 5 -28.23 -37.75 48.03
C VAL A 5 -28.06 -37.36 46.57
N LYS A 6 -29.06 -37.61 45.71
CA LYS A 6 -29.05 -37.19 44.30
C LYS A 6 -29.20 -35.67 44.15
N ILE A 7 -29.99 -35.04 45.01
CA ILE A 7 -30.13 -33.56 45.00
C ILE A 7 -28.83 -32.91 45.46
N MET A 8 -28.19 -33.42 46.51
CA MET A 8 -26.91 -32.90 47.01
C MET A 8 -25.78 -33.10 46.00
N HIS A 9 -25.81 -34.18 45.25
CA HIS A 9 -24.83 -34.41 44.18
C HIS A 9 -25.00 -33.44 42.97
N LYS A 10 -26.24 -33.17 42.59
CA LYS A 10 -26.58 -32.13 41.57
C LYS A 10 -26.18 -30.72 42.02
N LEU A 11 -26.45 -30.40 43.29
CA LEU A 11 -26.10 -29.09 43.88
C LEU A 11 -24.57 -28.89 43.94
N LYS A 12 -23.79 -29.93 44.32
CA LYS A 12 -22.34 -29.88 44.27
C LYS A 12 -21.78 -29.68 42.85
N LYS A 13 -22.36 -30.34 41.85
CA LYS A 13 -21.96 -30.15 40.45
C LYS A 13 -22.29 -28.75 39.94
N LEU A 14 -23.43 -28.19 40.34
CA LEU A 14 -23.81 -26.82 39.95
C LEU A 14 -22.91 -25.77 40.63
N ILE A 15 -22.57 -25.95 41.90
CA ILE A 15 -21.61 -25.07 42.60
C ILE A 15 -20.22 -25.14 42.01
N LEU A 16 -19.71 -26.32 41.63
CA LEU A 16 -18.47 -26.50 40.96
C LEU A 16 -18.46 -25.84 39.57
N LEU A 17 -19.58 -25.92 38.83
CA LEU A 17 -19.70 -25.27 37.54
C LEU A 17 -19.73 -23.73 37.66
N ILE A 18 -20.44 -23.18 38.63
CA ILE A 18 -20.47 -21.74 38.91
C ILE A 18 -19.10 -21.25 39.38
N LEU A 19 -18.38 -21.98 40.24
CA LEU A 19 -17.02 -21.64 40.63
C LEU A 19 -16.04 -21.70 39.44
N SER A 20 -16.16 -22.68 38.55
CA SER A 20 -15.29 -22.77 37.36
C SER A 20 -15.56 -21.63 36.38
N ILE A 21 -16.80 -21.19 36.19
CA ILE A 21 -17.18 -20.05 35.37
C ILE A 21 -16.70 -18.73 36.01
N SER A 22 -16.78 -18.61 37.34
CA SER A 22 -16.26 -17.45 38.07
C SER A 22 -14.75 -17.34 38.03
N ILE A 23 -14.03 -18.46 38.13
CA ILE A 23 -12.56 -18.53 38.01
C ILE A 23 -12.16 -18.23 36.56
N ALA A 24 -12.87 -18.76 35.56
CA ALA A 24 -12.61 -18.47 34.14
C ALA A 24 -12.86 -16.99 33.80
N SER A 25 -13.93 -16.38 34.34
CA SER A 25 -14.18 -14.94 34.16
C SER A 25 -13.18 -14.08 34.90
N LEU A 26 -12.71 -14.48 36.09
CA LEU A 26 -11.62 -13.81 36.81
C LEU A 26 -10.28 -13.93 36.05
N TYR A 27 -10.00 -15.11 35.50
CA TYR A 27 -8.81 -15.35 34.68
C TYR A 27 -8.85 -14.54 33.39
N LEU A 28 -10.02 -14.42 32.74
CA LEU A 28 -10.24 -13.54 31.59
C LEU A 28 -10.13 -12.04 31.96
N MET A 29 -10.52 -11.63 33.14
CA MET A 29 -10.33 -10.26 33.64
C MET A 29 -8.85 -9.96 33.94
N PHE A 30 -8.11 -10.89 34.55
CA PHE A 30 -6.67 -10.73 34.80
C PHE A 30 -5.82 -10.93 33.56
N SER A 31 -6.28 -11.73 32.56
CA SER A 31 -5.56 -11.89 31.30
C SER A 31 -5.62 -10.66 30.39
N ASN A 32 -6.45 -9.65 30.71
CA ASN A 32 -6.61 -8.40 29.94
C ASN A 32 -5.83 -7.19 30.50
N SER A 33 -4.91 -7.37 31.47
CA SER A 33 -4.03 -6.27 31.87
C SER A 33 -2.95 -6.07 30.79
N THR A 34 -2.78 -4.86 30.31
CA THR A 34 -1.65 -4.41 29.50
C THR A 34 -0.44 -4.19 30.43
N GLU A 35 0.74 -4.60 30.01
CA GLU A 35 1.98 -4.34 30.75
C GLU A 35 2.58 -3.02 30.26
N ILE A 36 3.17 -2.25 31.18
CA ILE A 36 3.91 -1.02 30.87
C ILE A 36 5.39 -1.36 30.82
N GLU A 37 6.06 -1.10 29.70
CA GLU A 37 7.52 -1.15 29.62
C GLU A 37 8.10 0.10 30.25
N ALA A 38 8.81 -0.05 31.37
CA ALA A 38 9.66 1.01 31.89
C ALA A 38 10.97 1.05 31.07
N SER A 39 11.28 2.20 30.49
CA SER A 39 12.60 2.46 29.93
C SER A 39 13.60 2.60 31.07
N SER A 40 14.78 1.98 30.94
CA SER A 40 15.82 1.99 31.99
C SER A 40 16.41 3.38 32.21
N ASN A 41 16.43 3.80 33.46
CA ASN A 41 17.34 4.75 34.11
C ASN A 41 17.74 6.08 33.44
N ASP A 42 16.75 6.92 33.05
CA ASP A 42 16.97 8.36 32.99
C ASP A 42 15.76 9.08 33.56
N ASN A 43 15.99 10.23 34.22
CA ASN A 43 14.95 11.02 34.89
C ASN A 43 13.85 11.58 33.96
N ASN A 44 13.87 11.24 32.69
CA ASN A 44 12.87 11.52 31.64
C ASN A 44 12.33 10.24 30.98
N SER A 45 12.21 9.13 31.71
CA SER A 45 11.73 7.87 31.19
C SER A 45 10.23 7.92 30.89
N ILE A 46 9.89 8.07 29.62
CA ILE A 46 8.52 7.87 29.11
C ILE A 46 8.23 6.37 29.05
N ASN A 47 7.06 5.97 29.56
CA ASN A 47 6.62 4.59 29.59
C ASN A 47 5.84 4.23 28.32
N TYR A 48 6.22 3.13 27.66
CA TYR A 48 5.49 2.55 26.54
C TYR A 48 4.53 1.46 27.02
N LEU A 49 3.27 1.55 26.57
CA LEU A 49 2.31 0.50 26.86
C LEU A 49 2.59 -0.74 25.99
N LYS A 50 2.71 -1.90 26.60
CA LYS A 50 2.76 -3.19 25.92
C LYS A 50 1.35 -3.71 25.64
N LEU A 51 1.06 -3.95 24.36
CA LEU A 51 -0.17 -4.64 23.96
C LEU A 51 0.01 -6.15 24.08
N LYS A 52 -1.07 -6.84 24.46
CA LYS A 52 -1.07 -8.30 24.58
C LYS A 52 -1.18 -8.97 23.22
N ASN A 53 -0.53 -10.13 23.11
CA ASN A 53 -0.60 -11.01 21.94
C ASN A 53 -0.22 -10.30 20.62
N LYS A 54 0.78 -9.42 20.65
CA LYS A 54 1.39 -8.92 19.42
C LYS A 54 1.98 -10.08 18.63
N SER A 55 1.87 -10.02 17.32
CA SER A 55 2.45 -10.97 16.39
C SER A 55 3.61 -10.34 15.61
N THR A 56 4.56 -11.17 15.22
CA THR A 56 5.58 -10.83 14.22
C THR A 56 5.33 -11.52 12.88
N PHE A 57 4.36 -12.44 12.82
CA PHE A 57 4.00 -13.14 11.60
C PHE A 57 3.07 -12.28 10.74
N LEU A 58 3.47 -11.97 9.51
CA LEU A 58 2.75 -11.06 8.62
C LEU A 58 1.36 -11.57 8.24
N SER A 59 1.20 -12.88 7.99
CA SER A 59 -0.11 -13.47 7.74
C SER A 59 -1.09 -13.25 8.90
N THR A 60 -0.58 -13.15 10.13
CA THR A 60 -1.38 -12.80 11.30
C THR A 60 -1.61 -11.29 11.38
N ILE A 61 -0.56 -10.48 11.20
CA ILE A 61 -0.63 -9.01 11.24
C ILE A 61 -1.66 -8.51 10.23
N TYR A 62 -1.61 -8.97 8.99
CA TYR A 62 -2.55 -8.61 7.93
C TYR A 62 -3.81 -9.48 7.94
N SER A 63 -4.35 -9.77 9.13
CA SER A 63 -5.66 -10.38 9.30
C SER A 63 -6.62 -9.42 10.02
N GLU A 64 -7.87 -9.38 9.58
CA GLU A 64 -8.92 -8.55 10.19
C GLU A 64 -9.03 -8.80 11.70
N LYS A 65 -9.00 -10.09 12.09
CA LYS A 65 -9.07 -10.51 13.50
C LYS A 65 -7.95 -9.90 14.35
N TYR A 66 -6.72 -9.86 13.84
CA TYR A 66 -5.58 -9.29 14.57
C TYR A 66 -5.71 -7.78 14.65
N GLN A 67 -5.95 -7.10 13.54
CA GLN A 67 -6.05 -5.65 13.47
C GLN A 67 -7.17 -5.12 14.36
N THR A 68 -8.36 -5.69 14.26
CA THR A 68 -9.51 -5.36 15.13
C THR A 68 -9.21 -5.59 16.60
N ARG A 69 -8.54 -6.69 16.94
CA ARG A 69 -8.17 -6.97 18.34
C ARG A 69 -7.20 -5.92 18.90
N ILE A 70 -6.17 -5.56 18.15
CA ILE A 70 -5.20 -4.54 18.56
C ILE A 70 -5.89 -3.18 18.69
N HIS A 71 -6.68 -2.80 17.70
CA HIS A 71 -7.45 -1.55 17.70
C HIS A 71 -8.39 -1.45 18.91
N ASN A 72 -9.09 -2.52 19.26
CA ASN A 72 -9.94 -2.58 20.43
C ASN A 72 -9.16 -2.46 21.75
N GLN A 73 -7.94 -3.01 21.84
CA GLN A 73 -7.09 -2.84 23.02
C GLN A 73 -6.70 -1.36 23.20
N ILE A 74 -6.28 -0.69 22.12
CA ILE A 74 -5.92 0.74 22.13
C ILE A 74 -7.13 1.58 22.53
N ASN A 75 -8.29 1.38 21.91
CA ASN A 75 -9.52 2.10 22.22
C ASN A 75 -9.99 1.90 23.67
N LYS A 76 -9.76 0.71 24.21
CA LYS A 76 -10.03 0.46 25.63
C LYS A 76 -9.09 1.28 26.52
N GLN A 77 -7.79 1.34 26.18
CA GLN A 77 -6.82 2.14 26.93
C GLN A 77 -7.14 3.63 26.90
N LYS A 78 -7.49 4.17 25.72
CA LYS A 78 -7.90 5.58 25.55
C LYS A 78 -9.06 5.98 26.50
N LYS A 79 -9.92 5.01 26.86
CA LYS A 79 -11.05 5.21 27.77
C LYS A 79 -10.73 5.01 29.26
N LEU A 80 -9.67 4.26 29.58
CA LEU A 80 -9.34 3.89 30.96
C LEU A 80 -8.54 4.96 31.71
N SER A 81 -7.85 5.83 31.00
CA SER A 81 -6.97 6.84 31.58
C SER A 81 -7.15 8.19 30.90
N ASN A 82 -6.91 9.25 31.65
CA ASN A 82 -6.91 10.60 31.13
C ASN A 82 -5.48 10.94 30.63
N TYR A 83 -5.20 10.61 29.36
CA TYR A 83 -3.92 10.92 28.75
C TYR A 83 -3.83 12.41 28.40
N THR A 84 -2.83 13.08 28.92
CA THR A 84 -2.50 14.48 28.63
C THR A 84 -1.27 14.57 27.75
N PHE A 85 -0.94 15.74 27.24
CA PHE A 85 0.26 15.93 26.43
C PHE A 85 1.55 15.56 27.16
N GLN A 86 1.67 15.91 28.44
CA GLN A 86 2.83 15.57 29.25
C GLN A 86 2.87 14.09 29.73
N HIS A 87 1.73 13.39 29.64
CA HIS A 87 1.59 11.97 29.96
C HIS A 87 0.77 11.25 28.88
N PRO A 88 1.31 11.14 27.64
CA PRO A 88 0.60 10.56 26.53
C PRO A 88 0.55 9.02 26.62
N LEU A 89 -0.41 8.42 25.93
CA LEU A 89 -0.36 6.99 25.61
C LEU A 89 0.65 6.77 24.49
N LEU A 90 1.75 6.08 24.76
CA LEU A 90 2.74 5.72 23.77
C LEU A 90 2.79 4.20 23.57
N ILE A 91 2.83 3.75 22.31
CA ILE A 91 2.91 2.34 21.95
C ILE A 91 3.88 2.19 20.77
N ARG A 92 4.85 1.28 20.87
CA ARG A 92 5.79 0.99 19.78
C ARG A 92 5.11 0.11 18.73
N ASN A 93 5.07 0.55 17.47
CA ASN A 93 4.55 -0.20 16.34
C ASN A 93 3.29 -1.04 16.71
N PRO A 94 2.17 -0.42 17.09
CA PRO A 94 1.05 -1.15 17.69
C PRO A 94 0.49 -2.24 16.78
N TYR A 95 0.35 -1.94 15.50
CA TYR A 95 -0.31 -2.80 14.52
C TYR A 95 0.64 -3.75 13.78
N GLY A 96 1.96 -3.60 13.96
CA GLY A 96 2.95 -4.41 13.25
C GLY A 96 3.28 -3.90 11.83
N THR A 97 2.69 -2.81 11.40
CA THR A 97 2.72 -2.30 10.02
C THR A 97 3.82 -1.27 9.76
N ASN A 98 4.55 -0.84 10.78
CA ASN A 98 5.68 0.09 10.62
C ASN A 98 6.72 -0.13 11.72
N THR A 99 7.88 -0.66 11.34
CA THR A 99 8.87 -1.23 12.28
C THR A 99 9.37 -0.24 13.32
N THR A 100 9.67 1.01 12.92
CA THR A 100 10.29 2.01 13.81
C THR A 100 9.31 3.02 14.41
N ALA A 101 8.02 2.92 14.09
CA ALA A 101 7.05 3.94 14.46
C ALA A 101 6.64 3.88 15.94
N VAL A 102 6.23 5.04 16.44
CA VAL A 102 5.64 5.22 17.77
C VAL A 102 4.23 5.78 17.62
N TYR A 103 3.24 5.05 18.08
CA TYR A 103 1.88 5.56 18.24
C TYR A 103 1.80 6.46 19.47
N MET A 104 1.15 7.61 19.32
CA MET A 104 0.96 8.61 20.37
C MET A 104 -0.50 9.07 20.44
N TYR A 105 -1.08 9.07 21.64
CA TYR A 105 -2.42 9.59 21.88
C TYR A 105 -2.47 10.43 23.17
N PHE A 106 -3.12 11.60 23.11
CA PHE A 106 -3.38 12.48 24.24
C PHE A 106 -4.55 13.44 23.95
N LYS A 107 -5.00 14.15 24.98
CA LYS A 107 -6.00 15.21 24.89
C LYS A 107 -5.46 16.54 25.40
N THR A 108 -5.98 17.62 24.82
CA THR A 108 -5.72 19.01 25.25
C THR A 108 -7.03 19.70 25.60
N THR A 109 -6.96 20.79 26.35
CA THR A 109 -8.13 21.60 26.74
C THR A 109 -8.55 22.60 25.67
N GLU A 110 -7.66 22.91 24.75
CA GLU A 110 -7.90 23.80 23.60
C GLU A 110 -7.47 23.14 22.30
N GLU A 111 -7.96 23.62 21.17
CA GLU A 111 -7.59 23.13 19.84
C GLU A 111 -6.16 23.55 19.49
N LEU A 112 -5.26 22.57 19.36
CA LEU A 112 -3.85 22.76 19.04
C LEU A 112 -3.48 21.95 17.80
N GLN A 113 -2.45 22.39 17.09
CA GLN A 113 -1.76 21.64 16.04
C GLN A 113 -0.49 21.05 16.61
N ALA A 114 -0.22 19.79 16.29
CA ALA A 114 1.00 19.12 16.69
C ALA A 114 1.98 19.04 15.50
N SER A 115 3.26 19.19 15.82
CA SER A 115 4.38 18.89 14.93
C SER A 115 5.43 18.09 15.71
N TYR A 116 6.32 17.40 15.03
CA TYR A 116 7.41 16.71 15.68
C TYR A 116 8.71 16.81 14.89
N THR A 117 9.80 16.68 15.62
CA THR A 117 11.15 16.54 15.11
C THR A 117 11.79 15.30 15.72
N ILE A 118 12.46 14.51 14.91
CA ILE A 118 13.30 13.39 15.34
C ILE A 118 14.74 13.75 15.02
N HIS A 119 15.53 13.83 16.09
CA HIS A 119 16.97 14.07 16.03
C HIS A 119 17.71 12.76 16.31
N CYS A 120 18.76 12.50 15.56
CA CYS A 120 19.73 11.43 15.81
C CYS A 120 21.11 11.93 15.44
N ASP A 121 22.11 11.73 16.32
CA ASP A 121 23.49 12.16 16.06
C ASP A 121 24.00 11.65 14.70
N ASN A 122 24.68 12.52 13.95
CA ASN A 122 25.23 12.27 12.61
C ASN A 122 24.19 12.08 11.48
N TYR A 123 22.92 12.33 11.72
CA TYR A 123 21.87 12.29 10.70
C TYR A 123 21.12 13.62 10.63
N ALA A 124 20.58 13.94 9.47
CA ALA A 124 19.72 15.09 9.33
C ALA A 124 18.45 14.93 10.18
N ASP A 125 17.99 16.03 10.79
CA ASP A 125 16.73 16.03 11.53
C ASP A 125 15.55 15.75 10.59
N PHE A 126 14.60 14.96 11.06
CA PHE A 126 13.35 14.70 10.36
C PHE A 126 12.20 15.40 11.09
N SER A 127 11.50 16.29 10.41
CA SER A 127 10.41 17.06 11.00
C SER A 127 9.15 16.98 10.16
N GLN A 128 8.00 16.85 10.81
CA GLN A 128 6.69 16.83 10.16
C GLN A 128 5.64 17.56 11.01
N THR A 129 4.70 18.22 10.31
CA THR A 129 3.46 18.67 10.93
C THR A 129 2.45 17.54 10.90
N LEU A 130 1.84 17.26 12.04
CA LEU A 130 0.87 16.19 12.18
C LEU A 130 -0.52 16.70 11.80
N ASN A 131 -1.09 16.10 10.78
CA ASN A 131 -2.45 16.39 10.37
C ASN A 131 -3.42 15.64 11.29
N SER A 132 -4.31 16.37 11.94
CA SER A 132 -5.49 15.79 12.57
C SER A 132 -6.53 15.45 11.50
N ASN A 133 -7.52 14.62 11.85
CA ASN A 133 -8.68 14.34 10.98
C ASN A 133 -9.60 15.57 10.76
N THR A 134 -9.17 16.75 11.16
CA THR A 134 -9.87 18.02 10.94
C THR A 134 -9.25 18.76 9.77
N LEU A 135 -10.08 19.42 8.95
CA LEU A 135 -9.63 20.24 7.82
C LEU A 135 -8.68 21.38 8.24
N SER A 136 -8.79 21.84 9.48
CA SER A 136 -7.94 22.92 10.02
C SER A 136 -6.60 22.46 10.56
N GLY A 137 -6.39 21.14 10.74
CA GLY A 137 -5.22 20.59 11.42
C GLY A 137 -5.19 20.80 12.94
N TYR A 138 -6.16 21.55 13.51
CA TYR A 138 -6.27 21.82 14.95
C TYR A 138 -7.33 20.95 15.61
N THR A 139 -7.00 20.36 16.75
CA THR A 139 -7.89 19.44 17.48
C THR A 139 -7.62 19.46 18.99
N THR A 140 -8.56 18.94 19.78
CA THR A 140 -8.39 18.66 21.21
C THR A 140 -8.11 17.19 21.49
N GLU A 141 -8.32 16.30 20.49
CA GLU A 141 -8.01 14.88 20.60
C GLU A 141 -6.95 14.51 19.56
N HIS A 142 -5.78 14.13 20.04
CA HIS A 142 -4.59 13.93 19.25
C HIS A 142 -4.25 12.44 19.17
N GLU A 143 -4.18 11.91 17.95
CA GLU A 143 -3.88 10.52 17.69
C GLU A 143 -3.00 10.40 16.44
N TYR A 144 -1.77 9.93 16.63
CA TYR A 144 -0.74 9.98 15.59
C TYR A 144 0.13 8.72 15.57
N LEU A 145 0.75 8.49 14.43
CA LEU A 145 1.88 7.58 14.28
C LEU A 145 3.11 8.41 13.93
N LEU A 146 4.08 8.48 14.83
CA LEU A 146 5.35 9.18 14.62
C LEU A 146 6.31 8.23 13.89
N ILE A 147 6.69 8.60 12.67
CA ILE A 147 7.57 7.84 11.78
C ILE A 147 8.80 8.69 11.50
N GLY A 148 9.96 8.09 11.28
CA GLY A 148 11.16 8.80 10.87
C GLY A 148 12.36 8.62 11.79
N ALA A 149 12.25 7.76 12.81
CA ALA A 149 13.40 7.39 13.65
C ALA A 149 14.45 6.62 12.83
N ILE A 150 15.73 6.89 13.10
CA ILE A 150 16.85 6.14 12.53
C ILE A 150 16.85 4.74 13.17
N PRO A 151 16.73 3.67 12.36
CA PRO A 151 16.73 2.30 12.85
C PRO A 151 18.01 1.97 13.63
N ASN A 152 17.87 1.15 14.66
CA ASN A 152 18.97 0.67 15.50
C ASN A 152 19.82 1.78 16.15
N GLN A 153 19.25 2.99 16.30
CA GLN A 153 19.90 4.14 16.93
C GLN A 153 19.06 4.70 18.09
N THR A 154 19.73 5.45 18.95
CA THR A 154 19.06 6.29 19.94
C THR A 154 18.63 7.60 19.28
N ASN A 155 17.34 7.84 19.21
CA ASN A 155 16.74 9.04 18.66
C ASN A 155 16.18 9.90 19.78
N THR A 156 16.12 11.21 19.58
CA THR A 156 15.35 12.13 20.43
C THR A 156 14.12 12.57 19.66
N ILE A 157 12.93 12.20 20.15
CA ILE A 157 11.66 12.64 19.59
C ILE A 157 11.18 13.85 20.38
N THR A 158 10.91 14.95 19.68
CA THR A 158 10.37 16.19 20.24
C THR A 158 9.05 16.52 19.57
N VAL A 159 7.96 16.54 20.32
CA VAL A 159 6.63 16.96 19.84
C VAL A 159 6.33 18.35 20.36
N THR A 160 5.85 19.24 19.50
CA THR A 160 5.52 20.63 19.80
C THR A 160 4.06 20.91 19.49
N LEU A 161 3.35 21.55 20.42
CA LEU A 161 1.98 21.99 20.25
C LEU A 161 1.95 23.50 19.97
N THR A 162 1.18 23.88 18.95
CA THR A 162 1.07 25.26 18.47
C THR A 162 -0.40 25.67 18.39
N ASN A 163 -0.72 26.87 18.86
CA ASN A 163 -2.07 27.42 18.74
C ASN A 163 -2.31 28.08 17.36
N LYS A 164 -3.55 28.51 17.10
CA LYS A 164 -3.97 29.14 15.84
C LYS A 164 -3.23 30.43 15.49
N GLN A 165 -2.54 31.05 16.47
CA GLN A 165 -1.71 32.25 16.29
C GLN A 165 -0.25 31.90 15.96
N GLY A 166 0.09 30.64 15.81
CA GLY A 166 1.44 30.16 15.56
C GLY A 166 2.35 30.17 16.78
N LYS A 167 1.80 30.40 18.00
CA LYS A 167 2.58 30.38 19.23
C LYS A 167 2.72 28.97 19.76
N VAL A 168 3.95 28.57 20.10
CA VAL A 168 4.23 27.32 20.83
C VAL A 168 3.58 27.41 22.21
N VAL A 169 2.73 26.43 22.51
CA VAL A 169 2.02 26.28 23.80
C VAL A 169 2.74 25.36 24.72
N ASP A 170 3.22 24.22 24.20
CA ASP A 170 3.89 23.19 25.00
C ASP A 170 4.83 22.35 24.13
N THR A 171 5.81 21.68 24.76
CA THR A 171 6.78 20.82 24.10
C THR A 171 7.09 19.61 24.98
N LEU A 172 7.12 18.42 24.38
CA LEU A 172 7.51 17.18 25.05
C LEU A 172 8.63 16.50 24.26
N SER A 173 9.72 16.16 24.95
CA SER A 173 10.89 15.53 24.34
C SER A 173 11.31 14.29 25.12
N TRP A 174 11.69 13.22 24.42
CA TRP A 174 12.16 11.98 25.04
C TRP A 174 13.12 11.20 24.16
N SER A 175 13.90 10.34 24.78
CA SER A 175 14.79 9.40 24.09
C SER A 175 14.01 8.15 23.61
N TYR A 176 14.27 7.74 22.37
CA TYR A 176 13.67 6.56 21.76
C TYR A 176 14.74 5.68 21.09
N ASN A 177 14.95 4.50 21.66
CA ASN A 177 15.78 3.47 21.03
C ASN A 177 14.94 2.78 19.96
N ALA A 178 15.15 3.13 18.69
CA ALA A 178 14.44 2.53 17.58
C ALA A 178 14.93 1.09 17.36
N PRO A 179 14.03 0.14 17.05
CA PRO A 179 14.44 -1.23 16.72
C PRO A 179 15.20 -1.27 15.39
N SER A 180 15.94 -2.36 15.18
CA SER A 180 16.49 -2.67 13.86
C SER A 180 15.36 -2.94 12.88
N LEU A 181 15.61 -2.72 11.59
CA LEU A 181 14.71 -3.11 10.52
C LEU A 181 14.60 -4.65 10.47
N GLN A 182 13.42 -5.17 10.19
CA GLN A 182 13.19 -6.61 10.06
C GLN A 182 13.83 -7.15 8.77
N GLY A 183 13.82 -6.36 7.69
CA GLY A 183 14.46 -6.67 6.42
C GLY A 183 15.98 -6.42 6.41
N GLY A 184 16.60 -6.17 7.56
CA GLY A 184 18.03 -5.92 7.68
C GLY A 184 18.49 -4.58 7.08
N ASP A 185 19.79 -4.34 7.15
CA ASP A 185 20.44 -3.11 6.68
C ASP A 185 20.80 -3.19 5.19
N GLN A 186 19.87 -3.58 4.34
CA GLN A 186 20.10 -3.53 2.90
C GLN A 186 20.22 -2.06 2.47
N HIS A 187 21.44 -1.68 2.14
CA HIS A 187 21.75 -0.33 1.69
C HIS A 187 21.34 -0.19 0.23
N LEU A 188 20.39 0.70 -0.04
CA LEU A 188 20.43 1.40 -1.32
C LEU A 188 21.65 2.33 -1.27
N THR A 189 22.52 2.22 -2.25
CA THR A 189 23.53 3.26 -2.46
C THR A 189 22.77 4.47 -3.00
N VAL A 190 22.56 5.46 -2.17
CA VAL A 190 22.04 6.74 -2.61
C VAL A 190 23.22 7.51 -3.17
N GLU A 191 23.36 7.54 -4.48
CA GLU A 191 24.20 8.52 -5.15
C GLU A 191 23.44 9.86 -5.14
N CYS A 192 23.61 10.60 -4.08
CA CYS A 192 23.05 11.93 -3.96
C CYS A 192 24.09 12.94 -4.45
N ASP A 193 23.82 13.62 -5.55
CA ASP A 193 24.46 14.89 -5.83
C ASP A 193 23.89 15.91 -4.83
N ASP A 194 24.69 16.31 -3.85
CA ASP A 194 24.33 17.24 -2.77
C ASP A 194 23.65 18.54 -3.27
N SER A 195 23.80 18.87 -4.55
CA SER A 195 23.22 20.06 -5.18
C SER A 195 21.69 19.99 -5.32
N ASN A 196 21.07 18.82 -5.27
CA ASN A 196 19.65 18.62 -5.63
C ASN A 196 18.72 18.22 -4.48
N THR A 197 19.23 18.01 -3.26
CA THR A 197 18.38 17.64 -2.10
C THR A 197 17.34 18.72 -1.74
N SER A 198 17.62 19.98 -2.07
CA SER A 198 16.69 21.10 -1.85
C SER A 198 15.47 21.10 -2.80
N SER A 199 15.49 20.32 -3.88
CA SER A 199 14.37 20.17 -4.81
C SER A 199 13.33 19.15 -4.36
N LEU A 200 13.70 18.27 -3.42
CA LEU A 200 12.78 17.29 -2.84
C LEU A 200 12.05 17.87 -1.63
N SER A 201 10.74 17.69 -1.57
CA SER A 201 9.96 18.09 -0.40
C SER A 201 10.39 17.30 0.82
N ASN A 202 10.32 17.92 1.99
CA ASN A 202 10.51 17.21 3.25
C ASN A 202 9.37 16.19 3.44
N GLY A 203 9.69 14.92 3.50
CA GLY A 203 8.73 13.81 3.59
C GLY A 203 9.41 12.45 3.56
N LEU A 204 8.61 11.42 3.36
CA LEU A 204 9.09 10.05 3.19
C LEU A 204 8.80 9.57 1.77
N TYR A 205 9.82 9.05 1.15
CA TYR A 205 9.81 8.44 -0.18
C TYR A 205 9.89 6.92 -0.01
N THR A 206 9.09 6.17 -0.77
CA THR A 206 9.06 4.73 -0.64
C THR A 206 9.59 4.01 -1.86
N VAL A 207 10.35 2.94 -1.60
CA VAL A 207 10.61 1.87 -2.56
C VAL A 207 9.61 0.76 -2.27
N LEU A 208 8.85 0.36 -3.30
CA LEU A 208 7.62 -0.45 -3.15
C LEU A 208 7.84 -1.92 -2.75
N GLY A 209 9.05 -2.35 -2.58
CA GLY A 209 9.41 -3.71 -2.15
C GLY A 209 10.87 -4.03 -2.47
N ASN A 210 11.23 -5.27 -2.28
CA ASN A 210 12.55 -5.81 -2.58
C ASN A 210 12.47 -6.83 -3.74
N ASP A 211 13.62 -7.25 -4.25
CA ASP A 211 13.74 -8.16 -5.40
C ASP A 211 13.48 -9.63 -5.03
N VAL A 212 12.37 -9.90 -4.33
CA VAL A 212 11.88 -11.27 -4.15
C VAL A 212 10.90 -11.61 -5.27
N THR A 213 10.88 -12.86 -5.71
CA THR A 213 9.95 -13.32 -6.74
C THR A 213 8.52 -13.41 -6.19
N GLU A 214 7.52 -13.32 -7.06
CA GLU A 214 6.10 -13.42 -6.68
C GLU A 214 5.77 -14.69 -5.89
N ASP A 215 6.41 -15.79 -6.23
CA ASP A 215 6.20 -17.10 -5.61
C ASP A 215 7.13 -17.35 -4.40
N SER A 216 7.94 -16.35 -4.03
CA SER A 216 8.78 -16.42 -2.84
C SER A 216 7.91 -16.30 -1.58
N GLU A 217 8.11 -17.21 -0.63
CA GLU A 217 7.59 -17.09 0.74
C GLU A 217 8.40 -16.06 1.57
N GLU A 218 9.43 -15.48 0.98
CA GLU A 218 10.27 -14.50 1.65
C GLU A 218 9.51 -13.20 1.91
N GLN A 219 9.68 -12.70 3.10
CA GLN A 219 9.11 -11.45 3.54
C GLN A 219 9.68 -10.28 2.76
N ALA A 220 8.79 -9.44 2.20
CA ALA A 220 9.16 -8.22 1.50
C ALA A 220 8.95 -6.98 2.38
N TYR A 221 9.56 -5.86 1.98
CA TYR A 221 9.54 -4.63 2.77
C TYR A 221 9.45 -3.42 1.85
N MET A 222 8.47 -2.55 2.08
CA MET A 222 8.49 -1.20 1.51
C MET A 222 9.37 -0.33 2.40
N ARG A 223 10.49 0.17 1.85
CA ARG A 223 11.44 1.02 2.56
C ARG A 223 11.02 2.47 2.48
N LEU A 224 11.14 3.18 3.59
CA LEU A 224 10.81 4.60 3.70
C LEU A 224 12.10 5.40 3.90
N TYR A 225 12.39 6.27 2.95
CA TYR A 225 13.58 7.14 2.92
C TYR A 225 13.15 8.60 3.08
N ASP A 226 13.95 9.40 3.76
CA ASP A 226 13.77 10.85 3.75
C ASP A 226 14.33 11.48 2.45
N ASN A 227 14.21 12.80 2.34
CA ASN A 227 14.71 13.56 1.19
C ASN A 227 16.24 13.62 1.09
N TYR A 228 16.96 13.10 2.07
CA TYR A 228 18.42 12.89 2.04
C TYR A 228 18.81 11.45 1.69
N GLY A 229 17.82 10.59 1.36
CA GLY A 229 18.04 9.18 1.08
C GLY A 229 18.37 8.33 2.31
N ILE A 230 18.14 8.84 3.51
CA ILE A 230 18.35 8.11 4.75
C ILE A 230 17.12 7.23 5.03
N ILE A 231 17.37 5.94 5.30
CA ILE A 231 16.29 5.04 5.66
C ILE A 231 15.74 5.39 7.05
N ARG A 232 14.45 5.60 7.12
CA ARG A 232 13.75 6.00 8.34
C ARG A 232 12.83 4.91 8.88
N SER A 233 12.29 4.05 8.02
CA SER A 233 11.42 2.96 8.44
C SER A 233 11.22 1.96 7.31
N GLU A 234 10.41 0.95 7.60
CA GLU A 234 9.89 0.00 6.65
C GLU A 234 8.45 -0.38 6.99
N ILE A 235 7.69 -0.75 5.98
CA ILE A 235 6.38 -1.39 6.09
C ILE A 235 6.57 -2.83 5.62
N PRO A 236 6.54 -3.82 6.52
CA PRO A 236 6.63 -5.22 6.13
C PRO A 236 5.40 -5.63 5.33
N ILE A 237 5.59 -6.36 4.25
CA ILE A 237 4.52 -6.94 3.43
C ILE A 237 4.71 -8.46 3.31
N VAL A 238 3.64 -9.18 2.95
CA VAL A 238 3.63 -10.65 3.03
C VAL A 238 4.60 -11.27 2.05
N SER A 239 4.61 -10.78 0.80
CA SER A 239 5.51 -11.28 -0.23
C SER A 239 5.61 -10.27 -1.38
N TYR A 240 6.65 -10.41 -2.22
CA TYR A 240 6.89 -9.62 -3.42
C TYR A 240 6.95 -8.12 -3.11
N ARG A 241 6.52 -7.27 -4.04
CA ARG A 241 6.50 -5.81 -3.88
C ARG A 241 5.07 -5.28 -3.98
N SER A 242 4.80 -4.10 -3.45
CA SER A 242 3.60 -3.37 -3.81
C SER A 242 3.76 -2.81 -5.22
N HIS A 243 2.70 -2.87 -6.03
CA HIS A 243 2.75 -2.38 -7.41
C HIS A 243 2.51 -0.87 -7.47
N ARG A 244 1.68 -0.35 -6.56
CA ARG A 244 1.32 1.07 -6.48
C ARG A 244 0.92 1.43 -5.06
N ILE A 245 0.93 2.73 -4.75
CA ILE A 245 0.30 3.28 -3.55
C ILE A 245 -0.77 4.28 -3.99
N LEU A 246 -1.97 4.12 -3.43
CA LEU A 246 -3.07 5.06 -3.62
C LEU A 246 -3.42 5.70 -2.28
N PHE A 247 -3.89 6.95 -2.32
CA PHE A 247 -4.32 7.66 -1.12
C PHE A 247 -5.75 8.18 -1.29
N GLU A 248 -6.58 7.92 -0.29
CA GLU A 248 -7.92 8.48 -0.19
C GLU A 248 -8.31 8.64 1.28
N ASN A 249 -8.87 9.80 1.64
CA ASN A 249 -9.42 10.06 2.99
C ASN A 249 -8.50 9.62 4.13
N ASN A 250 -7.22 10.01 4.07
CA ASN A 250 -6.19 9.65 5.06
C ASN A 250 -5.89 8.13 5.17
N THR A 251 -6.29 7.37 4.18
CA THR A 251 -6.00 5.94 4.07
C THR A 251 -5.05 5.69 2.91
N MET A 252 -4.01 4.94 3.14
CA MET A 252 -3.05 4.47 2.15
C MET A 252 -3.44 3.06 1.71
N TYR A 253 -3.68 2.87 0.41
CA TYR A 253 -3.98 1.57 -0.19
C TYR A 253 -2.76 1.05 -0.92
N PHE A 254 -2.38 -0.18 -0.65
CA PHE A 254 -1.23 -0.83 -1.27
C PHE A 254 -1.38 -2.36 -1.26
N SER A 255 -0.73 -3.03 -2.22
CA SER A 255 -0.70 -4.49 -2.23
C SER A 255 0.36 -5.03 -1.28
N ILE A 256 -0.01 -6.07 -0.53
CA ILE A 256 0.88 -6.76 0.41
C ILE A 256 1.31 -8.13 -0.11
N SER A 257 0.70 -8.60 -1.19
CA SER A 257 1.02 -9.83 -1.91
C SER A 257 0.36 -9.78 -3.29
N SER A 258 0.61 -10.77 -4.12
CA SER A 258 -0.05 -10.91 -5.43
C SER A 258 -1.58 -11.13 -5.36
N THR A 259 -2.15 -11.31 -4.16
CA THR A 259 -3.59 -11.56 -4.00
C THR A 259 -4.28 -10.65 -2.99
N LYS A 260 -3.57 -9.66 -2.43
CA LYS A 260 -4.17 -8.82 -1.38
C LYS A 260 -3.76 -7.36 -1.49
N ILE A 261 -4.77 -6.50 -1.44
CA ILE A 261 -4.64 -5.06 -1.25
C ILE A 261 -5.18 -4.71 0.13
N VAL A 262 -4.53 -3.78 0.83
CA VAL A 262 -4.95 -3.30 2.14
C VAL A 262 -5.16 -1.80 2.14
N GLY A 263 -6.07 -1.32 3.00
CA GLY A 263 -6.23 0.09 3.36
C GLY A 263 -5.71 0.31 4.77
N MET A 264 -4.63 1.08 4.90
CA MET A 264 -3.97 1.41 6.15
C MET A 264 -4.20 2.88 6.51
N GLU A 265 -4.75 3.13 7.68
CA GLU A 265 -4.97 4.46 8.21
C GLU A 265 -3.67 5.12 8.71
N GLN A 266 -3.69 6.43 8.94
CA GLN A 266 -2.54 7.21 9.42
C GLN A 266 -1.91 6.68 10.72
N THR A 267 -2.69 5.96 11.54
CA THR A 267 -2.22 5.35 12.79
C THR A 267 -1.47 4.03 12.58
N GLY A 268 -1.40 3.55 11.33
CA GLY A 268 -0.88 2.22 11.00
C GLY A 268 -1.91 1.09 11.12
N TYR A 269 -3.15 1.40 11.50
CA TYR A 269 -4.25 0.45 11.56
C TYR A 269 -4.68 0.03 10.14
N VAL A 270 -4.68 -1.26 9.86
CA VAL A 270 -5.24 -1.82 8.62
C VAL A 270 -6.74 -2.03 8.83
N SER A 271 -7.53 -1.10 8.31
CA SER A 271 -8.99 -1.10 8.44
C SER A 271 -9.69 -1.83 7.30
N LYS A 272 -9.01 -2.06 6.18
CA LYS A 272 -9.53 -2.76 5.00
C LYS A 272 -8.53 -3.80 4.52
N ILE A 273 -9.02 -4.99 4.16
CA ILE A 273 -8.25 -6.06 3.55
C ILE A 273 -9.10 -6.62 2.42
N TYR A 274 -8.62 -6.50 1.20
CA TYR A 274 -9.24 -7.03 0.00
C TYR A 274 -8.44 -8.24 -0.47
N ASP A 275 -9.09 -9.40 -0.56
CA ASP A 275 -8.54 -10.60 -1.16
C ASP A 275 -9.06 -10.71 -2.59
N THR A 276 -8.18 -10.80 -3.56
CA THR A 276 -8.56 -10.86 -4.98
C THR A 276 -9.13 -12.21 -5.43
N GLY A 277 -9.29 -13.15 -4.49
CA GLY A 277 -9.97 -14.43 -4.74
C GLY A 277 -9.26 -15.27 -5.79
N ASN A 278 -9.92 -15.44 -6.94
CA ASN A 278 -9.41 -16.24 -8.05
C ASN A 278 -8.38 -15.53 -8.94
N TYR A 279 -8.00 -14.30 -8.58
CA TYR A 279 -7.08 -13.50 -9.41
C TYR A 279 -5.75 -13.26 -8.67
N LYS A 280 -4.67 -13.15 -9.46
CA LYS A 280 -3.38 -12.58 -9.04
C LYS A 280 -3.30 -11.17 -9.62
N LEU A 281 -3.07 -10.18 -8.77
CA LEU A 281 -2.81 -8.80 -9.21
C LEU A 281 -1.37 -8.67 -9.71
N HIS A 282 -1.17 -7.81 -10.69
CA HIS A 282 0.16 -7.49 -11.22
C HIS A 282 0.24 -6.02 -11.63
N HIS A 283 1.42 -5.53 -11.86
CA HIS A 283 1.83 -4.22 -12.40
C HIS A 283 1.11 -3.00 -11.85
N ASP A 284 -0.23 -2.88 -11.95
CA ASP A 284 -0.90 -1.62 -11.64
C ASP A 284 -2.33 -1.77 -11.12
N TYR A 285 -2.78 -0.78 -10.34
CA TYR A 285 -4.16 -0.59 -9.93
C TYR A 285 -4.43 0.89 -9.63
N ILE A 286 -5.66 1.34 -9.90
CA ILE A 286 -6.10 2.74 -9.71
C ILE A 286 -7.47 2.82 -9.06
N PHE A 287 -7.86 3.99 -8.58
CA PHE A 287 -9.27 4.25 -8.28
C PHE A 287 -10.06 4.59 -9.55
N ASP A 288 -11.29 4.09 -9.64
CA ASP A 288 -12.27 4.56 -10.60
C ASP A 288 -12.97 5.84 -10.10
N SER A 289 -13.92 6.36 -10.90
CA SER A 289 -14.68 7.56 -10.56
C SER A 289 -15.62 7.39 -9.36
N ASN A 290 -15.88 6.17 -8.90
CA ASN A 290 -16.68 5.83 -7.74
C ASN A 290 -15.82 5.39 -6.55
N ASN A 291 -14.50 5.54 -6.65
CA ASN A 291 -13.50 5.10 -5.67
C ASN A 291 -13.43 3.58 -5.47
N ASN A 292 -13.91 2.76 -6.41
CA ASN A 292 -13.57 1.36 -6.46
C ASN A 292 -12.14 1.18 -6.98
N ILE A 293 -11.54 0.01 -6.78
CA ILE A 293 -10.17 -0.25 -7.22
C ILE A 293 -10.23 -1.08 -8.49
N LEU A 294 -9.75 -0.50 -9.60
CA LEU A 294 -9.50 -1.24 -10.84
C LEU A 294 -8.10 -1.84 -10.76
N VAL A 295 -7.95 -3.09 -11.12
CA VAL A 295 -6.72 -3.86 -10.94
C VAL A 295 -6.39 -4.63 -12.21
N LEU A 296 -5.14 -4.57 -12.65
CA LEU A 296 -4.61 -5.51 -13.65
C LEU A 296 -4.44 -6.88 -13.00
N ALA A 297 -4.95 -7.92 -13.64
CA ALA A 297 -5.01 -9.24 -13.05
C ALA A 297 -4.75 -10.38 -14.06
N SER A 298 -4.25 -11.47 -13.49
CA SER A 298 -4.24 -12.80 -14.12
C SER A 298 -5.21 -13.69 -13.38
N GLU A 299 -6.03 -14.45 -14.08
CA GLU A 299 -6.89 -15.44 -13.45
C GLU A 299 -6.08 -16.69 -13.11
N LYS A 300 -6.32 -17.26 -11.92
CA LYS A 300 -5.69 -18.53 -11.50
C LYS A 300 -6.28 -19.70 -12.26
N GLU A 301 -5.49 -20.75 -12.42
CA GLU A 301 -5.92 -22.02 -13.03
C GLU A 301 -6.28 -21.94 -14.53
N VAL A 302 -6.08 -20.77 -15.19
CA VAL A 302 -6.12 -20.64 -16.64
C VAL A 302 -4.71 -20.62 -17.24
N LYS A 303 -4.59 -20.76 -18.55
CA LYS A 303 -3.30 -20.85 -19.25
C LYS A 303 -2.86 -19.55 -19.90
N THR A 304 -3.47 -18.44 -19.52
CA THR A 304 -3.06 -17.09 -19.89
C THR A 304 -2.72 -16.26 -18.66
N SER A 305 -1.93 -15.23 -18.83
CA SER A 305 -1.56 -14.30 -17.77
C SER A 305 -1.56 -12.86 -18.27
N GLU A 306 -1.74 -11.94 -17.33
CA GLU A 306 -1.62 -10.49 -17.52
C GLU A 306 -2.53 -9.92 -18.62
N ASP A 307 -3.75 -10.41 -18.69
CA ASP A 307 -4.72 -10.14 -19.77
C ASP A 307 -6.13 -9.74 -19.28
N LYS A 308 -6.30 -9.52 -17.96
CA LYS A 308 -7.60 -9.17 -17.38
C LYS A 308 -7.59 -7.87 -16.60
N ILE A 309 -8.77 -7.24 -16.51
CA ILE A 309 -9.03 -6.11 -15.61
C ILE A 309 -10.19 -6.48 -14.72
N ILE A 310 -9.95 -6.42 -13.39
CA ILE A 310 -10.98 -6.63 -12.39
C ILE A 310 -11.27 -5.34 -11.63
N MET A 311 -12.47 -5.25 -11.06
CA MET A 311 -12.85 -4.21 -10.10
C MET A 311 -13.04 -4.83 -8.72
N ILE A 312 -12.48 -4.20 -7.72
CA ILE A 312 -12.79 -4.46 -6.30
C ILE A 312 -13.71 -3.34 -5.84
N GLU A 313 -14.95 -3.68 -5.50
CA GLU A 313 -15.89 -2.75 -4.90
C GLU A 313 -15.41 -2.41 -3.49
N LYS A 314 -15.00 -1.17 -3.27
CA LYS A 314 -14.28 -0.77 -2.06
C LYS A 314 -15.06 -0.96 -0.76
N ASP A 315 -16.38 -0.80 -0.80
CA ASP A 315 -17.22 -0.93 0.42
C ASP A 315 -17.46 -2.39 0.81
N SER A 316 -17.79 -3.23 -0.15
CA SER A 316 -18.15 -4.64 0.06
C SER A 316 -16.96 -5.59 -0.06
N GLY A 317 -15.93 -5.24 -0.83
CA GLY A 317 -14.84 -6.13 -1.23
C GLY A 317 -15.21 -7.11 -2.33
N ASN A 318 -16.41 -6.98 -2.94
CA ASN A 318 -16.81 -7.83 -4.06
C ASN A 318 -15.91 -7.60 -5.27
N ILE A 319 -15.63 -8.68 -5.99
CA ILE A 319 -14.80 -8.65 -7.20
C ILE A 319 -15.69 -8.89 -8.41
N THR A 320 -15.49 -8.07 -9.43
CA THR A 320 -16.11 -8.20 -10.74
C THR A 320 -15.03 -8.17 -11.81
N GLU A 321 -14.97 -9.17 -12.67
CA GLU A 321 -14.19 -9.09 -13.91
C GLU A 321 -14.87 -8.11 -14.85
N LEU A 322 -14.14 -7.11 -15.31
CA LEU A 322 -14.63 -6.08 -16.21
C LEU A 322 -14.22 -6.35 -17.65
N VAL A 323 -12.97 -6.80 -17.84
CA VAL A 323 -12.39 -7.02 -19.17
C VAL A 323 -11.60 -8.32 -19.16
N ASP A 324 -11.91 -9.17 -20.11
CA ASP A 324 -11.07 -10.24 -20.62
C ASP A 324 -10.60 -9.86 -22.03
N LEU A 325 -9.30 -9.72 -22.22
CA LEU A 325 -8.77 -9.31 -23.54
C LEU A 325 -8.92 -10.40 -24.60
N ILE A 326 -9.09 -11.66 -24.21
CA ILE A 326 -9.42 -12.74 -25.16
C ILE A 326 -10.76 -12.47 -25.86
N ASP A 327 -11.74 -11.95 -25.13
CA ASP A 327 -13.06 -11.61 -25.70
C ASP A 327 -12.99 -10.42 -26.67
N LEU A 328 -12.04 -9.51 -26.47
CA LEU A 328 -11.86 -8.31 -27.31
C LEU A 328 -10.95 -8.55 -28.52
N LEU A 329 -10.00 -9.47 -28.41
CA LEU A 329 -8.97 -9.73 -29.42
C LEU A 329 -8.85 -11.24 -29.78
N PRO A 330 -9.96 -11.99 -29.98
CA PRO A 330 -9.91 -13.44 -30.16
C PRO A 330 -9.10 -13.87 -31.40
N ASP A 331 -9.18 -13.13 -32.50
CA ASP A 331 -8.44 -13.45 -33.71
C ASP A 331 -6.94 -13.26 -33.52
N TYR A 332 -6.52 -12.18 -32.84
CA TYR A 332 -5.10 -11.98 -32.47
C TYR A 332 -4.62 -13.05 -31.51
N TYR A 333 -5.38 -13.35 -30.43
CA TYR A 333 -5.05 -14.41 -29.49
C TYR A 333 -4.75 -15.73 -30.18
N SER A 334 -5.53 -16.08 -31.19
CA SER A 334 -5.37 -17.33 -31.96
C SER A 334 -4.04 -17.42 -32.73
N THR A 335 -3.33 -16.30 -32.92
CA THR A 335 -2.04 -16.23 -33.62
C THR A 335 -0.85 -16.32 -32.68
N THR A 336 -1.07 -16.20 -31.40
CA THR A 336 0.02 -16.25 -30.39
C THR A 336 0.41 -17.68 -30.07
N SER A 337 1.63 -17.87 -29.62
CA SER A 337 2.15 -19.18 -29.22
C SER A 337 2.83 -19.14 -27.87
N MET A 338 2.68 -20.21 -27.12
CA MET A 338 3.35 -20.39 -25.82
C MET A 338 4.87 -20.44 -26.03
N PRO A 339 5.64 -19.59 -25.35
CA PRO A 339 7.10 -19.68 -25.39
C PRO A 339 7.60 -21.00 -24.79
N ASP A 340 8.73 -21.50 -25.27
CA ASP A 340 9.34 -22.72 -24.76
C ASP A 340 9.68 -22.58 -23.27
N GLY A 341 9.15 -23.49 -22.44
CA GLY A 341 9.39 -23.52 -21.02
C GLY A 341 8.54 -22.58 -20.18
N ALA A 342 7.62 -21.80 -20.80
CA ALA A 342 6.66 -21.00 -20.07
C ALA A 342 5.53 -21.89 -19.49
N GLU A 343 5.03 -21.53 -18.30
CA GLU A 343 3.90 -22.21 -17.66
C GLU A 343 2.56 -21.68 -18.16
N ASP A 344 2.49 -20.36 -18.41
CA ASP A 344 1.32 -19.62 -18.87
C ASP A 344 1.68 -18.73 -20.07
N LEU A 345 0.69 -18.46 -20.91
CA LEU A 345 0.81 -17.64 -22.11
C LEU A 345 0.60 -16.16 -21.74
N ASP A 346 1.68 -15.43 -21.66
CA ASP A 346 1.68 -13.98 -21.42
C ASP A 346 1.61 -13.20 -22.75
N TRP A 347 0.46 -13.25 -23.38
CA TRP A 347 0.28 -12.81 -24.76
C TRP A 347 0.02 -11.31 -24.95
N MET A 348 -0.40 -10.62 -23.89
CA MET A 348 -0.62 -9.17 -23.89
C MET A 348 0.35 -8.44 -22.96
N HIS A 349 0.63 -9.00 -21.81
CA HIS A 349 1.44 -8.38 -20.77
C HIS A 349 1.01 -6.94 -20.47
N ILE A 350 -0.27 -6.77 -20.10
CA ILE A 350 -0.75 -5.43 -19.76
C ILE A 350 -0.10 -4.93 -18.47
N ASN A 351 0.43 -3.71 -18.47
CA ASN A 351 1.34 -3.26 -17.42
C ASN A 351 1.03 -1.88 -16.82
N SER A 352 0.06 -1.19 -17.35
CA SER A 352 -0.45 0.05 -16.75
C SER A 352 -1.86 0.33 -17.21
N LEU A 353 -2.61 1.07 -16.39
CA LEU A 353 -3.93 1.55 -16.71
C LEU A 353 -4.11 3.00 -16.27
N ALA A 354 -4.80 3.78 -17.09
CA ALA A 354 -5.12 5.16 -16.82
C ALA A 354 -6.60 5.42 -17.13
N LEU A 355 -7.31 6.04 -16.18
CA LEU A 355 -8.71 6.42 -16.36
C LEU A 355 -8.77 7.68 -17.24
N VAL A 356 -9.54 7.62 -18.33
CA VAL A 356 -9.78 8.76 -19.22
C VAL A 356 -11.02 9.53 -18.78
N ASP A 357 -12.07 8.78 -18.50
CA ASP A 357 -13.35 9.28 -18.01
C ASP A 357 -14.02 8.22 -17.11
N LYS A 358 -15.33 8.36 -16.88
CA LYS A 358 -16.05 7.45 -15.97
C LYS A 358 -16.16 6.01 -16.46
N THR A 359 -15.97 5.76 -17.76
CA THR A 359 -16.22 4.47 -18.39
C THR A 359 -15.13 4.01 -19.34
N SER A 360 -14.07 4.80 -19.49
CA SER A 360 -13.02 4.57 -20.48
C SER A 360 -11.65 4.50 -19.83
N LEU A 361 -10.83 3.53 -20.26
CA LEU A 361 -9.46 3.30 -19.82
C LEU A 361 -8.48 3.35 -20.98
N ILE A 362 -7.27 3.75 -20.69
CA ILE A 362 -6.10 3.47 -21.52
C ILE A 362 -5.26 2.43 -20.83
N ILE A 363 -4.88 1.39 -21.54
CA ILE A 363 -3.97 0.33 -21.08
C ILE A 363 -2.75 0.24 -21.99
N SER A 364 -1.66 -0.27 -21.44
CA SER A 364 -0.41 -0.52 -22.17
C SER A 364 -0.12 -2.01 -22.22
N SER A 365 0.10 -2.55 -23.41
CA SER A 365 0.51 -3.93 -23.67
C SER A 365 1.97 -3.97 -24.10
N ARG A 366 2.82 -4.67 -23.31
CA ARG A 366 4.24 -4.85 -23.62
C ARG A 366 4.45 -5.77 -24.80
N GLU A 367 3.78 -6.93 -24.82
CA GLU A 367 3.98 -7.97 -25.84
C GLU A 367 3.58 -7.50 -27.23
N THR A 368 2.60 -6.63 -27.33
CA THR A 368 2.16 -6.05 -28.61
C THR A 368 2.75 -4.67 -28.90
N SER A 369 3.53 -4.11 -27.96
CA SER A 369 4.04 -2.73 -28.02
C SER A 369 2.96 -1.70 -28.36
N THR A 370 1.76 -1.92 -27.82
CA THR A 370 0.54 -1.17 -28.19
C THR A 370 -0.10 -0.52 -26.97
N ILE A 371 -0.56 0.70 -27.15
CA ILE A 371 -1.46 1.38 -26.21
C ILE A 371 -2.88 1.17 -26.73
N ILE A 372 -3.80 0.77 -25.87
CA ILE A 372 -5.18 0.45 -26.23
C ILE A 372 -6.14 1.30 -25.40
N LYS A 373 -7.06 2.01 -26.06
CA LYS A 373 -8.16 2.68 -25.37
C LYS A 373 -9.38 1.77 -25.38
N LEU A 374 -9.92 1.54 -24.18
CA LEU A 374 -11.12 0.76 -23.94
C LEU A 374 -12.26 1.69 -23.53
N ASP A 375 -13.44 1.48 -24.11
CA ASP A 375 -14.68 2.15 -23.76
C ASP A 375 -15.67 1.17 -23.12
N ASN A 376 -16.64 1.70 -22.36
CA ASN A 376 -17.77 0.95 -21.78
C ASN A 376 -17.35 -0.20 -20.84
N ILE A 377 -16.27 -0.05 -20.10
CA ILE A 377 -15.64 -1.10 -19.28
C ILE A 377 -16.57 -1.74 -18.23
N TYR A 378 -17.66 -1.10 -17.83
CA TYR A 378 -18.60 -1.62 -16.83
C TYR A 378 -19.83 -2.35 -17.44
N SER A 379 -19.95 -2.43 -18.76
CA SER A 379 -21.13 -3.03 -19.40
C SER A 379 -20.78 -3.96 -20.55
N ASN A 380 -20.26 -3.42 -21.61
CA ASN A 380 -19.83 -4.16 -22.81
C ASN A 380 -18.55 -3.53 -23.34
N PRO A 381 -17.40 -3.93 -22.80
CA PRO A 381 -16.10 -3.37 -23.18
C PRO A 381 -15.88 -3.44 -24.70
N THR A 382 -15.34 -2.36 -25.26
CA THR A 382 -14.97 -2.27 -26.66
C THR A 382 -13.65 -1.55 -26.81
N ILE A 383 -12.90 -1.86 -27.85
CA ILE A 383 -11.70 -1.10 -28.21
C ILE A 383 -12.13 0.10 -29.05
N ASP A 384 -11.81 1.32 -28.58
CA ASP A 384 -12.05 2.55 -29.33
C ASP A 384 -10.94 2.79 -30.35
N TYR A 385 -9.68 2.74 -29.92
CA TYR A 385 -8.53 2.85 -30.81
C TYR A 385 -7.28 2.15 -30.21
N MET A 386 -6.26 2.00 -31.05
CA MET A 386 -4.93 1.50 -30.68
C MET A 386 -3.84 2.43 -31.22
N ILE A 387 -2.73 2.53 -30.46
CA ILE A 387 -1.48 3.20 -30.88
C ILE A 387 -0.39 2.14 -30.86
N GLY A 388 0.02 1.68 -32.03
CA GLY A 388 0.97 0.60 -32.22
C GLY A 388 1.52 0.58 -33.63
N SER A 389 2.30 -0.44 -33.97
CA SER A 389 2.88 -0.60 -35.29
C SER A 389 1.86 -1.15 -36.29
N ASP A 390 1.65 -0.47 -37.40
CA ASP A 390 0.82 -0.94 -38.51
C ASP A 390 1.24 -2.34 -38.96
N ASN A 391 2.53 -2.56 -39.13
CA ASN A 391 3.07 -3.84 -39.58
C ASN A 391 2.76 -5.00 -38.63
N PHE A 392 2.65 -4.73 -37.31
CA PHE A 392 2.31 -5.75 -36.33
C PHE A 392 0.86 -6.18 -36.41
N TRP A 393 -0.04 -5.23 -36.61
CA TRP A 393 -1.49 -5.47 -36.60
C TRP A 393 -2.09 -5.78 -37.98
N GLN A 394 -1.33 -5.57 -39.07
CA GLN A 394 -1.82 -5.62 -40.45
C GLN A 394 -2.52 -6.94 -40.86
N GLU A 395 -2.12 -8.07 -40.29
CA GLU A 395 -2.68 -9.38 -40.57
C GLU A 395 -3.67 -9.88 -39.51
N SER A 396 -3.90 -9.08 -38.47
CA SER A 396 -4.71 -9.49 -37.32
C SER A 396 -6.19 -9.20 -37.44
N GLY A 397 -6.61 -8.38 -38.44
CA GLY A 397 -7.97 -7.87 -38.58
C GLY A 397 -8.30 -6.65 -37.68
N TYR A 398 -7.35 -6.17 -36.89
CA TYR A 398 -7.53 -5.02 -36.00
C TYR A 398 -6.82 -3.74 -36.45
N ASP A 399 -6.21 -3.74 -37.61
CA ASP A 399 -5.53 -2.60 -38.24
C ASP A 399 -6.40 -1.35 -38.38
N SER A 400 -7.69 -1.53 -38.56
CA SER A 400 -8.67 -0.44 -38.68
C SER A 400 -8.84 0.34 -37.34
N LEU A 401 -8.41 -0.20 -36.23
CA LEU A 401 -8.42 0.45 -34.90
C LEU A 401 -7.17 1.29 -34.64
N LEU A 402 -6.16 1.19 -35.51
CA LEU A 402 -4.91 1.95 -35.32
C LEU A 402 -5.11 3.43 -35.66
N LEU A 403 -4.63 4.30 -34.79
CA LEU A 403 -4.54 5.72 -35.08
C LEU A 403 -3.41 6.00 -36.07
N ASN A 404 -3.70 6.89 -37.03
CA ASN A 404 -2.69 7.32 -38.00
C ASN A 404 -1.64 8.21 -37.36
N LYS A 405 -0.38 7.84 -37.48
CA LYS A 405 0.77 8.64 -37.08
C LYS A 405 0.90 9.88 -37.98
N THR A 406 0.92 11.08 -37.40
CA THR A 406 0.95 12.33 -38.16
C THR A 406 2.32 12.97 -38.30
N ASN A 407 3.27 12.62 -37.43
CA ASN A 407 4.63 13.17 -37.37
C ASN A 407 5.67 12.05 -37.47
N ASP A 408 6.90 12.45 -37.80
CA ASP A 408 8.03 11.52 -37.84
C ASP A 408 8.63 11.40 -36.43
N PHE A 409 8.21 10.36 -35.69
CA PHE A 409 8.77 9.95 -34.41
C PHE A 409 8.84 8.43 -34.34
N SER A 410 9.74 7.91 -33.52
CA SER A 410 9.84 6.47 -33.29
C SER A 410 8.66 5.96 -32.47
N MET A 411 8.07 4.84 -32.89
CA MET A 411 7.04 4.20 -32.10
C MET A 411 7.64 3.59 -30.83
N GLN A 412 6.84 3.53 -29.79
CA GLN A 412 7.20 2.83 -28.55
C GLN A 412 7.34 1.32 -28.78
N THR A 413 8.22 0.68 -27.99
CA THR A 413 8.35 -0.77 -27.96
C THR A 413 8.51 -1.26 -26.52
N GLY A 414 7.68 -2.22 -26.12
CA GLY A 414 7.69 -2.79 -24.76
C GLY A 414 7.44 -1.77 -23.66
N GLN A 415 6.67 -0.75 -23.93
CA GLN A 415 6.44 0.41 -23.05
C GLN A 415 5.72 0.05 -21.76
N HIS A 416 5.88 0.92 -20.75
CA HIS A 416 5.24 0.84 -19.43
C HIS A 416 4.73 2.21 -18.98
N CYS A 417 3.94 2.22 -17.90
CA CYS A 417 3.54 3.43 -17.18
C CYS A 417 2.81 4.47 -18.07
N VAL A 418 1.93 4.02 -18.95
CA VAL A 418 1.11 4.95 -19.74
C VAL A 418 0.21 5.75 -18.81
N THR A 419 0.30 7.06 -18.90
CA THR A 419 -0.46 8.00 -18.08
C THR A 419 -1.23 8.96 -18.96
N TYR A 420 -2.53 9.07 -18.72
CA TYR A 420 -3.39 10.06 -19.35
C TYR A 420 -3.20 11.43 -18.67
N VAL A 421 -2.98 12.46 -19.47
CA VAL A 421 -2.80 13.83 -18.99
C VAL A 421 -3.78 14.73 -19.73
N GLU A 422 -4.79 15.19 -19.02
CA GLU A 422 -5.72 16.19 -19.50
C GLU A 422 -5.07 17.58 -19.48
N ASP A 423 -5.19 18.32 -20.60
CA ASP A 423 -4.74 19.70 -20.69
C ASP A 423 -5.83 20.56 -21.33
N ASN A 424 -6.45 21.41 -20.52
CA ASN A 424 -7.53 22.30 -20.95
C ASN A 424 -7.10 23.36 -21.97
N SER A 425 -5.80 23.50 -22.25
CA SER A 425 -5.30 24.37 -23.33
C SER A 425 -5.36 23.73 -24.72
N LEU A 426 -5.55 22.42 -24.78
CA LEU A 426 -5.70 21.69 -26.02
C LEU A 426 -7.13 21.82 -26.61
N PRO A 427 -7.29 21.68 -27.91
CA PRO A 427 -8.59 21.53 -28.54
C PRO A 427 -9.39 20.36 -27.92
N GLN A 428 -10.73 20.47 -27.95
CA GLN A 428 -11.61 19.42 -27.45
C GLN A 428 -11.28 18.06 -28.08
N GLY A 429 -11.17 17.04 -27.26
CA GLY A 429 -10.86 15.67 -27.67
C GLY A 429 -9.36 15.38 -27.83
N GLN A 430 -8.52 16.36 -27.54
CA GLN A 430 -7.06 16.16 -27.51
C GLN A 430 -6.54 16.08 -26.08
N TYR A 431 -5.52 15.27 -25.87
CA TYR A 431 -4.85 15.03 -24.58
C TYR A 431 -3.44 14.50 -24.81
N TYR A 432 -2.64 14.52 -23.78
CA TYR A 432 -1.31 13.92 -23.80
C TYR A 432 -1.34 12.53 -23.21
N LEU A 433 -0.50 11.65 -23.76
CA LEU A 433 -0.11 10.38 -23.14
C LEU A 433 1.37 10.46 -22.78
N TYR A 434 1.66 10.24 -21.51
CA TYR A 434 3.01 10.10 -20.99
C TYR A 434 3.34 8.63 -20.79
N LEU A 435 4.49 8.17 -21.21
CA LEU A 435 4.90 6.78 -21.07
C LEU A 435 6.40 6.63 -20.86
N TYR A 436 6.81 5.52 -20.30
CA TYR A 436 8.18 5.05 -20.30
C TYR A 436 8.35 4.02 -21.43
N ASN A 437 9.20 4.33 -22.42
CA ASN A 437 9.53 3.40 -23.50
C ASN A 437 10.74 2.55 -23.09
N ASN A 438 10.51 1.27 -22.84
CA ASN A 438 11.59 0.32 -22.54
C ASN A 438 12.50 0.07 -23.76
N ASN A 439 12.01 0.42 -24.94
CA ASN A 439 12.70 0.15 -26.21
C ASN A 439 13.06 -1.34 -26.36
N LEU A 440 12.16 -2.20 -25.90
CA LEU A 440 12.27 -3.65 -25.95
C LEU A 440 11.64 -4.17 -27.22
N ALA A 441 12.45 -4.36 -28.25
CA ALA A 441 12.01 -4.79 -29.57
C ALA A 441 11.85 -6.32 -29.68
N ILE A 442 11.13 -6.93 -28.73
CA ILE A 442 10.90 -8.38 -28.66
C ILE A 442 9.45 -8.65 -28.25
N SER A 443 8.79 -9.58 -28.95
CA SER A 443 7.60 -10.26 -28.45
C SER A 443 7.94 -11.74 -28.26
N THR A 444 7.66 -12.27 -27.09
CA THR A 444 7.95 -13.68 -26.79
C THR A 444 6.89 -14.61 -27.36
N THR A 445 5.67 -14.10 -27.58
CA THR A 445 4.52 -14.84 -28.05
C THR A 445 4.28 -14.73 -29.57
N ARG A 446 5.02 -13.83 -30.20
CA ARG A 446 5.05 -13.62 -31.68
C ARG A 446 6.50 -13.60 -32.17
N PRO A 447 7.24 -14.72 -32.07
CA PRO A 447 8.66 -14.77 -32.44
C PRO A 447 8.93 -14.60 -33.93
N ASP A 448 7.90 -14.70 -34.78
CA ASP A 448 7.93 -14.47 -36.21
C ASP A 448 7.96 -12.99 -36.60
N TYR A 449 7.65 -12.08 -35.65
CA TYR A 449 7.62 -10.64 -35.90
C TYR A 449 8.99 -9.98 -35.60
N ASP A 450 9.52 -9.26 -36.59
CA ASP A 450 10.79 -8.54 -36.47
C ASP A 450 10.56 -7.12 -35.96
N TRP A 451 10.72 -6.94 -34.63
CA TRP A 451 10.68 -5.64 -33.99
C TRP A 451 11.97 -4.87 -34.31
N LYS A 452 11.79 -3.67 -34.84
CA LYS A 452 12.91 -2.73 -35.03
C LYS A 452 12.91 -1.70 -33.93
N SER A 453 13.97 -1.69 -33.15
CA SER A 453 14.25 -0.65 -32.16
C SER A 453 15.14 0.42 -32.76
N ASP A 454 14.78 1.69 -32.59
CA ASP A 454 15.57 2.82 -33.10
C ASP A 454 16.72 3.17 -32.17
N SER A 455 16.78 2.63 -30.97
CA SER A 455 17.83 2.90 -29.99
C SER A 455 18.04 1.71 -29.05
N ASN A 456 19.22 1.63 -28.45
CA ASN A 456 19.59 0.62 -27.46
C ASN A 456 19.27 1.07 -26.02
N TYR A 457 18.59 2.20 -25.83
CA TYR A 457 18.34 2.78 -24.51
C TYR A 457 16.84 2.96 -24.29
N SER A 458 16.43 2.75 -23.04
CA SER A 458 15.09 3.10 -22.60
C SER A 458 14.91 4.61 -22.60
N ASN A 459 13.72 5.07 -22.95
CA ASN A 459 13.40 6.48 -23.05
C ASN A 459 12.06 6.78 -22.39
N THR A 460 11.89 8.03 -21.96
CA THR A 460 10.61 8.57 -21.57
C THR A 460 10.09 9.47 -22.66
N TYR A 461 8.86 9.24 -23.11
CA TYR A 461 8.18 10.05 -24.12
C TYR A 461 7.08 10.87 -23.47
N TYR A 462 6.95 12.11 -23.97
CA TYR A 462 5.84 13.00 -23.68
C TYR A 462 5.23 13.41 -25.00
N ASN A 463 4.01 12.95 -25.29
CA ASN A 463 3.27 13.20 -26.53
C ASN A 463 1.93 13.85 -26.25
#